data_ab4da9ae1405a66f9e6dfa94a6659284
#
_entry.id   ab4da9ae1405a66f9e6dfa94a6659284
#
_cell.length_a   1.000
_cell.length_b   1.000
_cell.length_c   1.000
_cell.angle_alpha   90.00
_cell.angle_beta   90.00
_cell.angle_gamma   90.00
#
_symmetry.space_group_name_H-M   'P 1'
#
loop_
_entity.id
_entity.type
_entity.pdbx_description
1 polymer ?
#
loop_
_entity_poly.entity_id
_entity_poly.type
_entity_poly.pdbx_seq_one_letter_code
_entity_poly.pdbx_strand_id
1 'polypeptide(L)'
;MNYRIIPVTAFSQNCSLIWCEQTQLAAVVDPGGDAERIIQEVDASGVTLTQILLTHGHLDHVGAAAELAQHYGVPIIGPEKEDEFWLQGLPAQSRMFGLEECQPLTSDRWLNEGDSVTVGKITLQVLHCPGHTPGHIVFFDAQSRLLISGDVIFKGGVGRSDFPKGNHGQLIDSIKRKLLPLGDDVTFLPGHGPMSTLGNERLHNPFLQDELPVW
;
A
#
# COMPACT_ATOMS: atom_id res chain seq x y z
N MET A 1 13.59 -9.38 -4.34
CA MET A 1 13.22 -7.93 -4.31
C MET A 1 13.95 -7.23 -3.18
N ASN A 2 14.59 -6.09 -3.44
CA ASN A 2 15.12 -5.20 -2.40
C ASN A 2 14.08 -4.14 -2.07
N TYR A 3 14.13 -3.60 -0.86
CA TYR A 3 13.21 -2.54 -0.44
C TYR A 3 13.85 -1.61 0.60
N ARG A 4 13.28 -0.41 0.70
CA ARG A 4 13.55 0.57 1.76
C ARG A 4 12.23 1.19 2.20
N ILE A 5 11.98 1.24 3.50
CA ILE A 5 10.83 1.93 4.07
C ILE A 5 11.25 3.38 4.34
N ILE A 6 10.45 4.33 3.87
CA ILE A 6 10.63 5.76 4.04
C ILE A 6 9.41 6.29 4.80
N PRO A 7 9.46 6.40 6.13
CA PRO A 7 8.33 6.97 6.88
C PRO A 7 8.11 8.43 6.48
N VAL A 8 6.89 8.77 6.10
CA VAL A 8 6.51 10.10 5.63
C VAL A 8 5.35 10.67 6.44
N THR A 9 5.24 11.98 6.47
CA THR A 9 4.20 12.77 7.12
C THR A 9 4.11 12.59 8.63
N ALA A 10 3.27 13.40 9.28
CA ALA A 10 2.96 13.26 10.71
C ALA A 10 2.22 11.94 11.04
N PHE A 11 1.65 11.27 10.03
CA PHE A 11 1.01 9.96 10.18
C PHE A 11 2.01 8.81 10.27
N SER A 12 3.32 9.08 10.01
CA SER A 12 4.37 8.05 9.95
C SER A 12 3.99 6.90 9.01
N GLN A 13 3.38 7.25 7.85
CA GLN A 13 3.04 6.29 6.83
C GLN A 13 4.31 5.72 6.20
N ASN A 14 4.33 4.43 5.94
CA ASN A 14 5.46 3.70 5.38
C ASN A 14 5.43 3.73 3.84
N CYS A 15 5.89 4.82 3.23
CA CYS A 15 6.21 4.80 1.81
C CYS A 15 7.31 3.77 1.55
N SER A 16 7.16 2.92 0.54
CA SER A 16 8.13 1.86 0.23
C SER A 16 8.79 2.09 -1.12
N LEU A 17 10.12 2.24 -1.14
CA LEU A 17 10.92 2.14 -2.35
C LEU A 17 11.30 0.68 -2.56
N ILE A 18 10.91 0.07 -3.67
CA ILE A 18 11.22 -1.32 -4.03
C ILE A 18 12.01 -1.36 -5.34
N TRP A 19 12.95 -2.29 -5.49
CA TRP A 19 13.72 -2.39 -6.74
C TRP A 19 14.24 -3.80 -7.03
N CYS A 20 14.47 -4.01 -8.31
CA CYS A 20 15.13 -5.21 -8.82
C CYS A 20 16.65 -5.05 -8.74
N GLU A 21 17.31 -5.92 -7.98
CA GLU A 21 18.78 -5.89 -7.81
C GLU A 21 19.53 -6.00 -9.15
N GLN A 22 19.02 -6.83 -10.07
CA GLN A 22 19.70 -7.10 -11.34
C GLN A 22 19.58 -5.96 -12.36
N THR A 23 18.46 -5.22 -12.34
CA THR A 23 18.18 -4.18 -13.36
C THR A 23 18.25 -2.77 -12.81
N GLN A 24 18.29 -2.61 -11.48
CA GLN A 24 18.19 -1.34 -10.77
C GLN A 24 16.91 -0.52 -11.13
N LEU A 25 15.92 -1.16 -11.76
CA LEU A 25 14.60 -0.57 -11.97
C LEU A 25 13.77 -0.64 -10.68
N ALA A 26 13.08 0.45 -10.38
CA ALA A 26 12.41 0.65 -9.09
C ALA A 26 10.95 1.13 -9.25
N ALA A 27 10.18 0.94 -8.20
CA ALA A 27 8.88 1.58 -7.98
C ALA A 27 8.83 2.18 -6.58
N VAL A 28 8.11 3.29 -6.43
CA VAL A 28 7.69 3.82 -5.14
C VAL A 28 6.25 3.37 -4.90
N VAL A 29 5.99 2.82 -3.72
CA VAL A 29 4.64 2.38 -3.31
C VAL A 29 4.14 3.29 -2.21
N ASP A 30 2.92 3.78 -2.39
CA ASP A 30 2.21 4.66 -1.46
C ASP A 30 3.02 5.89 -0.99
N PRO A 31 3.36 6.81 -1.90
CA PRO A 31 4.03 8.07 -1.51
C PRO A 31 3.03 9.02 -0.86
N GLY A 32 2.85 8.91 0.44
CA GLY A 32 1.80 9.61 1.20
C GLY A 32 2.04 11.10 1.41
N GLY A 33 3.28 11.58 1.25
CA GLY A 33 3.68 12.98 1.42
C GLY A 33 5.20 13.11 1.44
N ASP A 34 5.71 14.29 1.86
CA ASP A 34 7.15 14.57 1.97
C ASP A 34 7.92 14.24 0.67
N ALA A 35 7.41 14.69 -0.50
CA ALA A 35 7.94 14.35 -1.82
C ALA A 35 9.46 14.56 -1.94
N GLU A 36 9.98 15.70 -1.46
CA GLU A 36 11.42 15.99 -1.47
C GLU A 36 12.25 14.92 -0.75
N ARG A 37 11.75 14.41 0.39
CA ARG A 37 12.41 13.34 1.13
C ARG A 37 12.43 12.03 0.34
N ILE A 38 11.31 11.69 -0.31
CA ILE A 38 11.25 10.49 -1.17
C ILE A 38 12.21 10.64 -2.36
N ILE A 39 12.27 11.80 -3.01
CA ILE A 39 13.21 12.09 -4.10
C ILE A 39 14.65 11.88 -3.64
N GLN A 40 15.04 12.46 -2.49
CA GLN A 40 16.39 12.29 -1.95
C GLN A 40 16.74 10.81 -1.70
N GLU A 41 15.80 10.02 -1.18
CA GLU A 41 16.00 8.59 -0.93
C GLU A 41 16.10 7.77 -2.23
N VAL A 42 15.31 8.09 -3.24
CA VAL A 42 15.38 7.48 -4.57
C VAL A 42 16.72 7.78 -5.23
N ASP A 43 17.12 9.05 -5.28
CA ASP A 43 18.36 9.50 -5.91
C ASP A 43 19.59 8.91 -5.21
N ALA A 44 19.59 8.90 -3.86
CA ALA A 44 20.67 8.30 -3.07
C ALA A 44 20.79 6.77 -3.23
N SER A 45 19.71 6.11 -3.66
CA SER A 45 19.71 4.66 -3.87
C SER A 45 20.34 4.22 -5.20
N GLY A 46 20.54 5.16 -6.14
CA GLY A 46 21.14 4.87 -7.44
C GLY A 46 20.25 4.01 -8.35
N VAL A 47 18.95 3.96 -8.08
CA VAL A 47 17.97 3.20 -8.87
C VAL A 47 17.27 4.08 -9.89
N THR A 48 16.65 3.47 -10.88
CA THR A 48 15.83 4.17 -11.87
C THR A 48 14.36 3.94 -11.55
N LEU A 49 13.67 4.99 -11.09
CA LEU A 49 12.22 4.91 -10.86
C LEU A 49 11.48 4.79 -12.19
N THR A 50 10.58 3.82 -12.29
CA THR A 50 9.82 3.52 -13.52
C THR A 50 8.31 3.68 -13.35
N GLN A 51 7.81 3.70 -12.12
CA GLN A 51 6.39 3.78 -11.83
C GLN A 51 6.13 4.08 -10.35
N ILE A 52 4.94 4.59 -10.07
CA ILE A 52 4.39 4.75 -8.72
C ILE A 52 3.25 3.74 -8.59
N LEU A 53 3.20 3.00 -7.49
CA LEU A 53 2.17 2.01 -7.19
C LEU A 53 1.34 2.50 -6.01
N LEU A 54 0.02 2.36 -6.11
CA LEU A 54 -0.91 2.74 -5.05
C LEU A 54 -1.67 1.51 -4.57
N THR A 55 -1.71 1.30 -3.24
CA THR A 55 -2.52 0.24 -2.63
C THR A 55 -3.97 0.67 -2.49
N HIS A 56 -4.24 1.93 -2.12
CA HIS A 56 -5.58 2.50 -1.95
C HIS A 56 -5.57 4.03 -2.02
N GLY A 57 -6.74 4.67 -1.95
CA GLY A 57 -6.91 6.09 -2.27
C GLY A 57 -6.87 7.07 -1.11
N HIS A 58 -6.43 6.71 0.10
CA HIS A 58 -6.33 7.66 1.20
C HIS A 58 -5.17 8.64 1.03
N LEU A 59 -5.38 9.88 1.50
CA LEU A 59 -4.45 10.99 1.33
C LEU A 59 -3.03 10.67 1.81
N ASP A 60 -2.89 10.04 2.95
CA ASP A 60 -1.60 9.70 3.55
C ASP A 60 -0.85 8.57 2.83
N HIS A 61 -1.46 7.96 1.79
CA HIS A 61 -0.84 7.01 0.87
C HIS A 61 -0.57 7.58 -0.52
N VAL A 62 -1.24 8.67 -0.90
CA VAL A 62 -1.16 9.19 -2.28
C VAL A 62 -0.75 10.65 -2.39
N GLY A 63 -0.61 11.37 -1.26
CA GLY A 63 -0.46 12.83 -1.24
C GLY A 63 0.70 13.38 -2.05
N ALA A 64 1.82 12.66 -2.21
CA ALA A 64 2.96 13.03 -3.04
C ALA A 64 2.97 12.36 -4.43
N ALA A 65 1.99 11.50 -4.76
CA ALA A 65 2.05 10.69 -5.98
C ALA A 65 2.09 11.54 -7.26
N ALA A 66 1.28 12.59 -7.35
CA ALA A 66 1.25 13.49 -8.52
C ALA A 66 2.59 14.23 -8.71
N GLU A 67 3.17 14.74 -7.63
CA GLU A 67 4.44 15.46 -7.67
C GLU A 67 5.60 14.55 -8.10
N LEU A 68 5.68 13.35 -7.52
CA LEU A 68 6.70 12.36 -7.91
C LEU A 68 6.52 11.87 -9.35
N ALA A 69 5.29 11.63 -9.79
CA ALA A 69 5.00 11.23 -11.16
C ALA A 69 5.45 12.30 -12.16
N GLN A 70 5.20 13.56 -11.85
CA GLN A 70 5.66 14.70 -12.67
C GLN A 70 7.19 14.82 -12.65
N HIS A 71 7.82 14.70 -11.47
CA HIS A 71 9.27 14.86 -11.31
C HIS A 71 10.06 13.81 -12.11
N TYR A 72 9.64 12.55 -12.05
CA TYR A 72 10.34 11.44 -12.72
C TYR A 72 9.78 11.09 -14.11
N GLY A 73 8.64 11.66 -14.51
CA GLY A 73 7.99 11.34 -15.78
C GLY A 73 7.47 9.90 -15.83
N VAL A 74 6.93 9.37 -14.72
CA VAL A 74 6.51 7.97 -14.59
C VAL A 74 5.01 7.86 -14.34
N PRO A 75 4.37 6.73 -14.73
CA PRO A 75 2.94 6.51 -14.51
C PRO A 75 2.62 6.20 -13.05
N ILE A 76 1.36 6.50 -12.67
CA ILE A 76 0.71 6.09 -11.42
C ILE A 76 -0.18 4.90 -11.71
N ILE A 77 0.03 3.78 -11.02
CA ILE A 77 -0.62 2.49 -11.25
C ILE A 77 -1.30 2.00 -9.97
N GLY A 78 -2.54 1.55 -10.06
CA GLY A 78 -3.39 1.23 -8.92
C GLY A 78 -4.09 2.48 -8.36
N PRO A 79 -4.94 2.32 -7.34
CA PRO A 79 -5.43 1.05 -6.79
C PRO A 79 -6.44 0.34 -7.73
N GLU A 80 -7.41 -0.39 -7.16
CA GLU A 80 -8.58 -0.85 -7.91
C GLU A 80 -9.58 0.30 -8.09
N LYS A 81 -10.36 0.23 -9.16
CA LYS A 81 -11.23 1.33 -9.65
C LYS A 81 -12.25 1.83 -8.60
N GLU A 82 -12.69 1.00 -7.69
CA GLU A 82 -13.65 1.40 -6.66
C GLU A 82 -13.09 2.47 -5.71
N ASP A 83 -11.78 2.68 -5.66
CA ASP A 83 -11.14 3.76 -4.89
C ASP A 83 -11.03 5.10 -5.65
N GLU A 84 -11.51 5.20 -6.90
CA GLU A 84 -11.50 6.45 -7.65
C GLU A 84 -12.12 7.62 -6.87
N PHE A 85 -13.20 7.36 -6.11
CA PHE A 85 -13.86 8.42 -5.34
C PHE A 85 -12.98 8.96 -4.21
N TRP A 86 -12.08 8.15 -3.63
CA TRP A 86 -11.09 8.61 -2.67
C TRP A 86 -10.06 9.51 -3.35
N LEU A 87 -9.53 9.11 -4.51
CA LEU A 87 -8.57 9.90 -5.29
C LEU A 87 -9.18 11.23 -5.76
N GLN A 88 -10.44 11.22 -6.18
CA GLN A 88 -11.15 12.46 -6.53
C GLN A 88 -11.48 13.30 -5.29
N GLY A 89 -11.60 12.69 -4.13
CA GLY A 89 -11.90 13.31 -2.85
C GLY A 89 -10.68 13.88 -2.10
N LEU A 90 -9.48 13.84 -2.64
CA LEU A 90 -8.25 14.32 -1.98
C LEU A 90 -8.35 15.75 -1.43
N PRO A 91 -8.95 16.74 -2.14
CA PRO A 91 -9.13 18.08 -1.58
C PRO A 91 -9.96 18.10 -0.30
N ALA A 92 -10.98 17.24 -0.19
CA ALA A 92 -11.81 17.14 1.00
C ALA A 92 -11.06 16.46 2.16
N GLN A 93 -10.27 15.43 1.87
CA GLN A 93 -9.41 14.77 2.85
C GLN A 93 -8.38 15.75 3.41
N SER A 94 -7.70 16.53 2.55
CA SER A 94 -6.71 17.54 2.97
C SER A 94 -7.31 18.55 3.94
N ARG A 95 -8.50 19.08 3.64
CA ARG A 95 -9.20 20.02 4.52
C ARG A 95 -9.59 19.39 5.86
N MET A 96 -10.03 18.12 5.86
CA MET A 96 -10.41 17.39 7.06
C MET A 96 -9.24 17.24 8.04
N PHE A 97 -8.03 17.02 7.52
CA PHE A 97 -6.83 16.85 8.32
C PHE A 97 -6.03 18.15 8.55
N GLY A 98 -6.50 19.28 8.00
CA GLY A 98 -5.80 20.58 8.13
C GLY A 98 -4.44 20.58 7.40
N LEU A 99 -4.32 19.82 6.33
CA LEU A 99 -3.12 19.72 5.51
C LEU A 99 -3.22 20.64 4.27
N GLU A 100 -2.09 20.84 3.60
CA GLU A 100 -2.07 21.52 2.31
C GLU A 100 -2.98 20.80 1.31
N GLU A 101 -3.73 21.56 0.49
CA GLU A 101 -4.75 21.00 -0.38
C GLU A 101 -4.13 20.21 -1.54
N CYS A 102 -4.30 18.89 -1.51
CA CYS A 102 -3.98 18.03 -2.65
C CYS A 102 -5.04 18.17 -3.73
N GLN A 103 -4.62 18.20 -4.99
CA GLN A 103 -5.52 18.15 -6.12
C GLN A 103 -6.08 16.73 -6.34
N PRO A 104 -7.25 16.59 -6.97
CA PRO A 104 -7.75 15.28 -7.37
C PRO A 104 -6.71 14.52 -8.21
N LEU A 105 -6.60 13.22 -7.96
CA LEU A 105 -5.66 12.34 -8.64
C LEU A 105 -6.42 11.34 -9.53
N THR A 106 -5.85 11.05 -10.69
CA THR A 106 -6.34 9.97 -11.58
C THR A 106 -5.21 8.97 -11.79
N SER A 107 -5.53 7.69 -11.64
CA SER A 107 -4.59 6.61 -11.96
C SER A 107 -4.45 6.45 -13.47
N ASP A 108 -3.23 6.24 -13.98
CA ASP A 108 -2.97 5.92 -15.38
C ASP A 108 -3.39 4.49 -15.72
N ARG A 109 -3.38 3.60 -14.73
CA ARG A 109 -3.81 2.21 -14.87
C ARG A 109 -4.42 1.69 -13.57
N TRP A 110 -5.70 1.35 -13.57
CA TRP A 110 -6.36 0.62 -12.50
C TRP A 110 -5.94 -0.84 -12.49
N LEU A 111 -5.92 -1.47 -11.32
CA LEU A 111 -5.53 -2.86 -11.14
C LEU A 111 -6.68 -3.68 -10.56
N ASN A 112 -6.82 -4.92 -11.02
CA ASN A 112 -7.85 -5.84 -10.58
C ASN A 112 -7.25 -7.09 -9.93
N GLU A 113 -8.09 -7.88 -9.27
CA GLU A 113 -7.72 -9.22 -8.77
C GLU A 113 -7.06 -10.04 -9.85
N GLY A 114 -5.89 -10.61 -9.55
CA GLY A 114 -5.14 -11.48 -10.46
C GLY A 114 -4.27 -10.76 -11.49
N ASP A 115 -4.32 -9.42 -11.55
CA ASP A 115 -3.36 -8.66 -12.33
C ASP A 115 -1.93 -8.84 -11.80
N SER A 116 -0.96 -8.41 -12.58
CA SER A 116 0.43 -8.32 -12.15
C SER A 116 1.08 -7.02 -12.60
N VAL A 117 2.08 -6.60 -11.83
CA VAL A 117 2.93 -5.44 -12.13
C VAL A 117 4.39 -5.90 -12.10
N THR A 118 5.18 -5.46 -13.08
CA THR A 118 6.61 -5.78 -13.13
C THR A 118 7.47 -4.60 -12.72
N VAL A 119 8.51 -4.86 -11.91
CA VAL A 119 9.56 -3.91 -11.57
C VAL A 119 10.90 -4.54 -11.94
N GLY A 120 11.41 -4.20 -13.10
CA GLY A 120 12.53 -4.93 -13.70
C GLY A 120 12.18 -6.40 -13.95
N LYS A 121 12.85 -7.32 -13.25
CA LYS A 121 12.57 -8.76 -13.32
C LYS A 121 11.67 -9.28 -12.19
N ILE A 122 11.23 -8.40 -11.29
CA ILE A 122 10.29 -8.74 -10.23
C ILE A 122 8.88 -8.73 -10.80
N THR A 123 8.06 -9.71 -10.43
CA THR A 123 6.63 -9.76 -10.75
C THR A 123 5.83 -9.71 -9.45
N LEU A 124 5.12 -8.63 -9.26
CA LEU A 124 4.21 -8.44 -8.15
C LEU A 124 2.81 -8.93 -8.55
N GLN A 125 2.29 -9.90 -7.83
CA GLN A 125 0.90 -10.34 -7.96
C GLN A 125 -0.01 -9.36 -7.24
N VAL A 126 -1.15 -9.03 -7.85
CA VAL A 126 -2.16 -8.13 -7.28
C VAL A 126 -3.28 -8.96 -6.68
N LEU A 127 -3.58 -8.70 -5.41
CA LEU A 127 -4.74 -9.27 -4.72
C LEU A 127 -5.65 -8.11 -4.30
N HIS A 128 -6.91 -8.14 -4.70
CA HIS A 128 -7.92 -7.17 -4.27
C HIS A 128 -8.40 -7.55 -2.86
N CYS A 129 -8.15 -6.70 -1.89
CA CYS A 129 -8.41 -6.93 -0.47
C CYS A 129 -9.29 -5.80 0.12
N PRO A 130 -10.56 -5.70 -0.32
CA PRO A 130 -11.46 -4.65 0.14
C PRO A 130 -11.82 -4.79 1.61
N GLY A 131 -12.24 -3.66 2.19
CA GLY A 131 -12.77 -3.59 3.55
C GLY A 131 -12.26 -2.37 4.34
N HIS A 132 -10.98 -2.01 4.25
CA HIS A 132 -10.47 -0.72 4.67
C HIS A 132 -10.98 0.37 3.73
N THR A 133 -10.71 0.22 2.43
CA THR A 133 -11.40 0.90 1.33
C THR A 133 -11.97 -0.14 0.36
N PRO A 134 -12.92 0.21 -0.52
CA PRO A 134 -13.49 -0.76 -1.45
C PRO A 134 -12.51 -1.19 -2.55
N GLY A 135 -11.60 -0.32 -2.99
CA GLY A 135 -10.63 -0.59 -4.04
C GLY A 135 -9.24 -0.96 -3.53
N HIS A 136 -9.10 -1.31 -2.23
CA HIS A 136 -7.79 -1.66 -1.67
C HIS A 136 -7.20 -2.91 -2.33
N ILE A 137 -5.95 -2.79 -2.80
CA ILE A 137 -5.16 -3.90 -3.34
C ILE A 137 -3.85 -4.06 -2.55
N VAL A 138 -3.27 -5.24 -2.63
CA VAL A 138 -1.95 -5.54 -2.07
C VAL A 138 -1.05 -6.10 -3.16
N PHE A 139 0.27 -5.97 -2.98
CA PHE A 139 1.27 -6.46 -3.94
C PHE A 139 2.10 -7.57 -3.30
N PHE A 140 2.13 -8.73 -3.92
CA PHE A 140 2.83 -9.91 -3.42
C PHE A 140 3.95 -10.37 -4.37
N ASP A 141 5.18 -10.39 -3.88
CA ASP A 141 6.31 -11.03 -4.55
C ASP A 141 6.48 -12.46 -4.02
N ALA A 142 6.03 -13.43 -4.80
CA ALA A 142 6.11 -14.85 -4.42
C ALA A 142 7.56 -15.35 -4.30
N GLN A 143 8.51 -14.76 -5.03
CA GLN A 143 9.90 -15.19 -5.00
C GLN A 143 10.61 -14.75 -3.70
N SER A 144 10.43 -13.52 -3.27
CA SER A 144 11.01 -13.02 -2.02
C SER A 144 10.13 -13.26 -0.79
N ARG A 145 8.92 -13.81 -0.98
CA ARG A 145 7.93 -14.01 0.08
C ARG A 145 7.58 -12.73 0.82
N LEU A 146 7.50 -11.62 0.06
CA LEU A 146 7.25 -10.28 0.59
C LEU A 146 5.91 -9.75 0.07
N LEU A 147 5.09 -9.22 1.00
CA LEU A 147 3.79 -8.64 0.75
C LEU A 147 3.82 -7.16 1.11
N ILE A 148 3.39 -6.28 0.21
CA ILE A 148 3.11 -4.87 0.54
C ILE A 148 1.62 -4.79 0.80
N SER A 149 1.26 -4.66 2.08
CA SER A 149 -0.12 -4.84 2.53
C SER A 149 -0.94 -3.55 2.58
N GLY A 150 -0.32 -2.38 2.42
CA GLY A 150 -1.02 -1.13 2.72
C GLY A 150 -1.71 -1.21 4.09
N ASP A 151 -2.96 -0.80 4.14
CA ASP A 151 -3.75 -0.74 5.36
C ASP A 151 -4.73 -1.92 5.52
N VAL A 152 -4.38 -3.10 4.99
CA VAL A 152 -5.18 -4.31 5.21
C VAL A 152 -4.85 -4.96 6.55
N ILE A 153 -3.57 -5.21 6.83
CA ILE A 153 -3.10 -5.90 8.04
C ILE A 153 -1.88 -5.19 8.63
N PHE A 154 -1.86 -5.11 9.95
CA PHE A 154 -0.77 -4.55 10.75
C PHE A 154 -0.29 -5.56 11.77
N LYS A 155 0.86 -5.31 12.37
CA LYS A 155 1.33 -6.11 13.50
C LYS A 155 0.37 -5.93 14.70
N GLY A 156 -0.38 -6.97 15.02
CA GLY A 156 -1.38 -6.98 16.09
C GLY A 156 -2.65 -6.17 15.80
N GLY A 157 -2.92 -5.81 14.53
CA GLY A 157 -4.06 -5.01 14.14
C GLY A 157 -4.49 -5.22 12.69
N VAL A 158 -5.56 -4.53 12.32
CA VAL A 158 -6.08 -4.47 10.95
C VAL A 158 -6.48 -3.03 10.63
N GLY A 159 -6.63 -2.70 9.36
CA GLY A 159 -7.06 -1.38 8.92
C GLY A 159 -8.42 -0.98 9.51
N ARG A 160 -8.61 0.32 9.70
CA ARG A 160 -9.93 0.85 10.06
C ARG A 160 -10.92 0.59 8.91
N SER A 161 -12.16 0.35 9.26
CA SER A 161 -13.21 0.02 8.30
C SER A 161 -14.49 0.82 8.51
N ASP A 162 -14.41 1.88 9.31
CA ASP A 162 -15.48 2.84 9.60
C ASP A 162 -15.47 4.09 8.69
N PHE A 163 -14.61 4.09 7.67
CA PHE A 163 -14.59 5.08 6.60
C PHE A 163 -15.72 4.85 5.59
N PRO A 164 -16.09 5.87 4.77
CA PRO A 164 -17.04 5.70 3.68
C PRO A 164 -16.75 4.49 2.80
N LYS A 165 -17.74 3.60 2.64
CA LYS A 165 -17.65 2.30 1.96
C LYS A 165 -16.69 1.28 2.59
N GLY A 166 -16.16 1.53 3.78
CA GLY A 166 -15.44 0.53 4.56
C GLY A 166 -16.37 -0.56 5.09
N ASN A 167 -15.83 -1.77 5.30
CA ASN A 167 -16.57 -2.93 5.79
C ASN A 167 -15.65 -3.88 6.55
N HIS A 168 -15.84 -3.97 7.86
CA HIS A 168 -14.98 -4.79 8.72
C HIS A 168 -15.04 -6.28 8.38
N GLY A 169 -16.23 -6.84 8.16
CA GLY A 169 -16.38 -8.24 7.81
C GLY A 169 -15.67 -8.58 6.50
N GLN A 170 -15.76 -7.71 5.50
CA GLN A 170 -15.08 -7.86 4.22
C GLN A 170 -13.55 -7.77 4.38
N LEU A 171 -13.04 -6.89 5.26
CA LEU A 171 -11.63 -6.78 5.56
C LEU A 171 -11.08 -8.08 6.18
N ILE A 172 -11.78 -8.61 7.19
CA ILE A 172 -11.39 -9.88 7.83
C ILE A 172 -11.45 -11.04 6.83
N ASP A 173 -12.48 -11.10 5.99
CA ASP A 173 -12.58 -12.10 4.91
C ASP A 173 -11.43 -11.98 3.91
N SER A 174 -11.05 -10.76 3.51
CA SER A 174 -9.89 -10.51 2.63
C SER A 174 -8.60 -11.07 3.24
N ILE A 175 -8.37 -10.80 4.52
CA ILE A 175 -7.18 -11.31 5.22
C ILE A 175 -7.21 -12.84 5.32
N LYS A 176 -8.31 -13.41 5.83
CA LYS A 176 -8.40 -14.85 6.10
C LYS A 176 -8.38 -15.70 4.83
N ARG A 177 -9.02 -15.23 3.74
CA ARG A 177 -9.17 -16.01 2.50
C ARG A 177 -8.10 -15.75 1.46
N LYS A 178 -7.46 -14.57 1.46
CA LYS A 178 -6.48 -14.20 0.43
C LYS A 178 -5.06 -14.06 0.97
N LEU A 179 -4.86 -13.44 2.14
CA LEU A 179 -3.51 -13.21 2.66
C LEU A 179 -2.98 -14.42 3.44
N LEU A 180 -3.72 -14.91 4.42
CA LEU A 180 -3.24 -16.05 5.24
C LEU A 180 -2.90 -17.30 4.41
N PRO A 181 -3.61 -17.66 3.31
CA PRO A 181 -3.23 -18.80 2.47
C PRO A 181 -1.90 -18.64 1.72
N LEU A 182 -1.33 -17.42 1.63
CA LEU A 182 -0.03 -17.20 1.00
C LEU A 182 1.10 -17.91 1.77
N GLY A 183 0.93 -18.14 3.07
CA GLY A 183 1.85 -18.92 3.92
C GLY A 183 2.38 -18.13 5.10
N ASP A 184 2.73 -18.86 6.15
CA ASP A 184 3.15 -18.28 7.45
C ASP A 184 4.51 -17.60 7.40
N ASP A 185 5.34 -17.96 6.42
CA ASP A 185 6.67 -17.39 6.15
C ASP A 185 6.64 -16.04 5.41
N VAL A 186 5.47 -15.63 4.91
CA VAL A 186 5.33 -14.34 4.21
C VAL A 186 5.50 -13.18 5.20
N THR A 187 6.50 -12.36 4.93
CA THR A 187 6.70 -11.08 5.62
C THR A 187 5.91 -9.98 4.94
N PHE A 188 5.31 -9.05 5.68
CA PHE A 188 4.62 -7.93 5.08
C PHE A 188 5.14 -6.58 5.52
N LEU A 189 5.11 -5.63 4.55
CA LEU A 189 5.35 -4.20 4.73
C LEU A 189 3.98 -3.53 4.86
N PRO A 190 3.59 -3.10 6.07
CA PRO A 190 2.30 -2.43 6.26
C PRO A 190 2.39 -0.95 5.91
N GLY A 191 1.25 -0.31 5.67
CA GLY A 191 1.16 1.14 5.49
C GLY A 191 1.55 1.93 6.74
N HIS A 192 1.36 1.36 7.93
CA HIS A 192 1.75 1.95 9.20
C HIS A 192 2.35 0.93 10.16
N GLY A 193 3.28 1.41 11.01
CA GLY A 193 3.89 0.59 12.06
C GLY A 193 4.94 -0.40 11.55
N PRO A 194 5.34 -1.36 12.40
CA PRO A 194 6.42 -2.29 12.08
C PRO A 194 5.96 -3.46 11.21
N MET A 195 6.90 -4.04 10.48
CA MET A 195 6.73 -5.29 9.75
C MET A 195 6.34 -6.46 10.67
N SER A 196 5.68 -7.46 10.11
CA SER A 196 5.38 -8.73 10.76
C SER A 196 5.33 -9.86 9.72
N THR A 197 4.95 -11.07 10.13
CA THR A 197 4.70 -12.19 9.24
C THR A 197 3.24 -12.63 9.32
N LEU A 198 2.72 -13.19 8.23
CA LEU A 198 1.34 -13.72 8.24
C LEU A 198 1.16 -14.83 9.27
N GLY A 199 2.20 -15.63 9.53
CA GLY A 199 2.18 -16.65 10.57
C GLY A 199 2.07 -16.08 11.98
N ASN A 200 2.82 -15.01 12.29
CA ASN A 200 2.70 -14.31 13.57
C ASN A 200 1.29 -13.74 13.77
N GLU A 201 0.76 -13.09 12.73
CA GLU A 201 -0.58 -12.48 12.82
C GLU A 201 -1.69 -13.53 12.90
N ARG A 202 -1.56 -14.66 12.19
CA ARG A 202 -2.49 -15.79 12.32
C ARG A 202 -2.62 -16.26 13.77
N LEU A 203 -1.50 -16.28 14.51
CA LEU A 203 -1.47 -16.81 15.88
C LEU A 203 -1.82 -15.77 16.94
N HIS A 204 -1.47 -14.49 16.70
CA HIS A 204 -1.45 -13.48 17.77
C HIS A 204 -2.28 -12.23 17.48
N ASN A 205 -2.77 -12.04 16.24
CA ASN A 205 -3.57 -10.88 15.92
C ASN A 205 -4.99 -11.04 16.49
N PRO A 206 -5.44 -10.17 17.41
CA PRO A 206 -6.73 -10.34 18.10
C PRO A 206 -7.93 -10.23 17.15
N PHE A 207 -7.78 -9.57 16.00
CA PHE A 207 -8.85 -9.42 15.00
C PHE A 207 -9.04 -10.67 14.13
N LEU A 208 -8.10 -11.60 14.15
CA LEU A 208 -8.11 -12.80 13.32
C LEU A 208 -8.49 -14.07 14.11
N GLN A 209 -8.65 -13.95 15.44
CA GLN A 209 -9.10 -15.04 16.27
C GLN A 209 -10.61 -15.24 16.12
N ASP A 210 -11.07 -16.50 16.13
CA ASP A 210 -12.50 -16.83 15.95
C ASP A 210 -13.35 -16.60 17.21
N GLU A 211 -12.69 -16.39 18.35
CA GLU A 211 -13.34 -16.01 19.61
C GLU A 211 -12.69 -14.73 20.16
N LEU A 212 -13.41 -13.61 20.06
CA LEU A 212 -13.13 -12.51 20.96
C LEU A 212 -13.54 -12.98 22.36
N PRO A 213 -12.66 -12.85 23.38
CA PRO A 213 -13.11 -13.11 24.75
C PRO A 213 -14.28 -12.17 25.04
N VAL A 214 -15.45 -12.76 25.30
CA VAL A 214 -16.64 -12.05 25.76
C VAL A 214 -16.32 -11.61 27.19
N TRP A 215 -16.12 -10.30 27.38
CA TRP A 215 -16.01 -9.68 28.70
C TRP A 215 -17.40 -9.33 29.25
#